data_3938d98bfc21fc130613a0eb537e9090
#
_entry.id   3938d98bfc21fc130613a0eb537e9090
#
_cell.length_a   1.000
_cell.length_b   1.000
_cell.length_c   1.000
_cell.angle_alpha   90.00
_cell.angle_beta   90.00
_cell.angle_gamma   90.00
#
_symmetry.space_group_name_H-M   'P 1'
#
loop_
_entity.id
_entity.type
_entity.pdbx_description
1 polymer ?
#
loop_
_entity_poly.entity_id
_entity_poly.type
_entity_poly.pdbx_seq_one_letter_code
_entity_poly.pdbx_strand_id
1 'polypeptide(L)'
;MDEENECFLTGYPKPITYDCNKKIIEQMENNVFKIKIGANQGTGFFCKIPFPTKDNMLPVLITNNHIINEDILYKNDEYINLDIKGEKNVKKINLNNRLKYTNENHDVTIIEIKEEDNINHYLKLDDKIINDILNDSNENKYYLDKTVYIIQYPEGELSVSFGVIEKIFEDKKYDFIHKCSTNKGASGSPIFINKFFDRII
;
A
#
# COMPACT_ATOMS: atom_id res chain seq x y z
N MET A 1 37.06 -24.73 19.19
CA MET A 1 35.68 -24.82 18.61
C MET A 1 35.28 -23.39 18.36
N ASP A 2 35.38 -23.01 17.10
CA ASP A 2 34.90 -21.68 16.68
C ASP A 2 33.37 -21.69 16.84
N GLU A 3 32.84 -20.81 17.71
CA GLU A 3 31.42 -20.57 17.78
C GLU A 3 31.03 -19.99 16.40
N GLU A 4 30.43 -20.81 15.55
CA GLU A 4 29.80 -20.33 14.33
C GLU A 4 28.69 -19.34 14.79
N ASN A 5 28.94 -18.05 14.62
CA ASN A 5 27.96 -17.02 14.91
C ASN A 5 26.79 -17.20 13.92
N GLU A 6 25.72 -17.83 14.39
CA GLU A 6 24.47 -17.93 13.62
C GLU A 6 23.96 -16.51 13.33
N CYS A 7 23.75 -16.18 12.05
CA CYS A 7 23.23 -14.92 11.62
C CYS A 7 22.17 -15.08 10.53
N PHE A 8 21.30 -14.09 10.40
CA PHE A 8 20.32 -14.08 9.31
C PHE A 8 21.02 -13.89 7.97
N LEU A 9 20.53 -14.63 6.96
CA LEU A 9 21.04 -14.52 5.60
C LEU A 9 20.83 -13.11 5.03
N THR A 10 21.88 -12.56 4.41
CA THR A 10 21.80 -11.28 3.68
C THR A 10 21.03 -11.47 2.37
N GLY A 11 20.22 -10.49 1.98
CA GLY A 11 19.42 -10.55 0.74
C GLY A 11 18.15 -11.41 0.81
N TYR A 12 17.84 -11.95 1.99
CA TYR A 12 16.61 -12.70 2.26
C TYR A 12 15.76 -12.00 3.33
N PRO A 13 14.43 -12.18 3.30
CA PRO A 13 13.58 -11.63 4.33
C PRO A 13 13.87 -12.29 5.68
N LYS A 14 13.93 -11.46 6.74
CA LYS A 14 14.10 -11.95 8.11
C LYS A 14 12.83 -12.65 8.61
N PRO A 15 12.95 -13.58 9.55
CA PRO A 15 11.81 -14.21 10.19
C PRO A 15 10.86 -13.18 10.81
N ILE A 16 9.58 -13.53 10.83
CA ILE A 16 8.50 -12.69 11.33
C ILE A 16 8.00 -13.26 12.65
N THR A 17 7.86 -12.41 13.67
CA THR A 17 7.38 -12.81 14.96
C THR A 17 5.87 -13.11 14.94
N TYR A 18 5.39 -13.82 15.95
CA TYR A 18 3.98 -14.13 16.12
C TYR A 18 3.09 -12.87 16.15
N ASP A 19 3.52 -11.83 16.88
CA ASP A 19 2.75 -10.60 17.01
C ASP A 19 2.69 -9.81 15.69
N CYS A 20 3.74 -9.92 14.88
CA CYS A 20 3.73 -9.37 13.53
C CYS A 20 2.73 -10.07 12.62
N ASN A 21 2.70 -11.40 12.67
CA ASN A 21 1.74 -12.16 11.87
C ASN A 21 0.30 -11.78 12.20
N LYS A 22 -0.03 -11.54 13.49
CA LYS A 22 -1.36 -11.03 13.88
C LYS A 22 -1.68 -9.70 13.21
N LYS A 23 -0.76 -8.73 13.27
CA LYS A 23 -0.95 -7.42 12.63
C LYS A 23 -1.11 -7.53 11.12
N ILE A 24 -0.35 -8.40 10.46
CA ILE A 24 -0.50 -8.65 9.03
C ILE A 24 -1.91 -9.17 8.73
N ILE A 25 -2.42 -10.11 9.52
CA ILE A 25 -3.79 -10.63 9.36
C ILE A 25 -4.82 -9.52 9.55
N GLU A 26 -4.69 -8.68 10.58
CA GLU A 26 -5.57 -7.52 10.79
C GLU A 26 -5.56 -6.55 9.60
N GLN A 27 -4.39 -6.29 9.01
CA GLN A 27 -4.24 -5.45 7.81
C GLN A 27 -4.88 -6.10 6.59
N MET A 28 -4.72 -7.41 6.42
CA MET A 28 -5.35 -8.19 5.35
C MET A 28 -6.87 -8.16 5.45
N GLU A 29 -7.40 -8.18 6.65
CA GLU A 29 -8.86 -8.19 6.88
C GLU A 29 -9.51 -6.81 6.69
N ASN A 30 -8.82 -5.73 7.08
CA ASN A 30 -9.46 -4.43 7.27
C ASN A 30 -8.95 -3.31 6.39
N ASN A 31 -7.71 -3.38 5.88
CA ASN A 31 -7.07 -2.24 5.25
C ASN A 31 -6.79 -2.42 3.76
N VAL A 32 -6.63 -3.66 3.30
CA VAL A 32 -6.31 -3.98 1.91
C VAL A 32 -7.48 -4.75 1.30
N PHE A 33 -7.88 -4.37 0.10
CA PHE A 33 -9.07 -4.89 -0.55
C PHE A 33 -8.85 -5.11 -2.04
N LYS A 34 -9.68 -5.98 -2.61
CA LYS A 34 -9.77 -6.14 -4.05
C LYS A 34 -10.70 -5.09 -4.63
N ILE A 35 -10.24 -4.39 -5.66
CA ILE A 35 -11.02 -3.44 -6.44
C ILE A 35 -11.56 -4.15 -7.68
N LYS A 36 -12.85 -3.93 -7.95
CA LYS A 36 -13.48 -4.31 -9.22
C LYS A 36 -14.26 -3.14 -9.78
N ILE A 37 -13.95 -2.77 -11.03
CA ILE A 37 -14.66 -1.73 -11.76
C ILE A 37 -14.70 -2.08 -13.25
N GLY A 38 -15.90 -2.36 -13.77
CA GLY A 38 -16.05 -2.90 -15.11
C GLY A 38 -15.24 -4.19 -15.29
N ALA A 39 -14.35 -4.20 -16.27
CA ALA A 39 -13.41 -5.30 -16.53
C ALA A 39 -12.09 -5.20 -15.73
N ASN A 40 -11.82 -4.07 -15.09
CA ASN A 40 -10.59 -3.82 -14.35
C ASN A 40 -10.65 -4.47 -12.96
N GLN A 41 -9.54 -5.06 -12.57
CA GLN A 41 -9.36 -5.63 -11.23
C GLN A 41 -7.94 -5.35 -10.74
N GLY A 42 -7.83 -5.05 -9.45
CA GLY A 42 -6.55 -4.82 -8.79
C GLY A 42 -6.70 -4.82 -7.28
N THR A 43 -5.65 -4.41 -6.61
CA THR A 43 -5.59 -4.21 -5.17
C THR A 43 -5.68 -2.73 -4.86
N GLY A 44 -6.26 -2.39 -3.72
CA GLY A 44 -6.24 -1.06 -3.14
C GLY A 44 -6.13 -1.14 -1.63
N PHE A 45 -5.87 0.00 -1.01
CA PHE A 45 -5.74 0.08 0.43
C PHE A 45 -6.23 1.42 0.98
N PHE A 46 -6.60 1.42 2.26
CA PHE A 46 -6.94 2.63 2.99
C PHE A 46 -5.75 3.13 3.79
N CYS A 47 -5.45 4.42 3.66
CA CYS A 47 -4.46 5.06 4.51
C CYS A 47 -4.87 6.50 4.85
N LYS A 48 -4.08 7.16 5.71
CA LYS A 48 -4.20 8.59 5.98
C LYS A 48 -2.97 9.29 5.47
N ILE A 49 -3.16 10.33 4.65
CA ILE A 49 -2.09 11.16 4.10
C ILE A 49 -2.13 12.57 4.67
N PRO A 50 -0.99 13.26 4.86
CA PRO A 50 -0.97 14.67 5.23
C PRO A 50 -1.54 15.52 4.09
N PHE A 51 -2.67 16.20 4.32
CA PHE A 51 -3.30 17.09 3.33
C PHE A 51 -4.37 17.98 3.98
N PRO A 52 -4.46 19.29 3.68
CA PRO A 52 -3.54 20.10 2.86
C PRO A 52 -2.24 20.47 3.58
N THR A 53 -2.12 20.18 4.87
CA THR A 53 -0.92 20.39 5.69
C THR A 53 -0.52 19.11 6.40
N LYS A 54 0.72 19.04 6.92
CA LYS A 54 1.22 17.85 7.64
C LYS A 54 0.44 17.49 8.91
N ASP A 55 -0.27 18.46 9.49
CA ASP A 55 -1.03 18.26 10.71
C ASP A 55 -2.48 17.78 10.44
N ASN A 56 -2.93 17.88 9.19
CA ASN A 56 -4.25 17.43 8.75
C ASN A 56 -4.12 16.09 8.02
N MET A 57 -4.71 15.05 8.59
CA MET A 57 -4.67 13.71 8.01
C MET A 57 -5.94 13.41 7.23
N LEU A 58 -5.84 13.43 5.90
CA LEU A 58 -6.93 13.07 4.98
C LEU A 58 -7.03 11.55 4.85
N PRO A 59 -8.18 10.94 5.20
CA PRO A 59 -8.44 9.54 4.91
C PRO A 59 -8.61 9.31 3.40
N VAL A 60 -7.89 8.34 2.85
CA VAL A 60 -7.90 8.07 1.41
C VAL A 60 -7.88 6.57 1.11
N LEU A 61 -8.37 6.26 -0.08
CA LEU A 61 -8.12 5.02 -0.81
C LEU A 61 -7.01 5.30 -1.83
N ILE A 62 -6.05 4.40 -1.92
CA ILE A 62 -4.98 4.44 -2.93
C ILE A 62 -4.98 3.16 -3.75
N THR A 63 -4.78 3.31 -5.06
CA THR A 63 -4.59 2.23 -6.03
C THR A 63 -3.78 2.74 -7.24
N ASN A 64 -3.57 1.91 -8.26
CA ASN A 64 -2.91 2.33 -9.49
C ASN A 64 -3.86 3.08 -10.44
N ASN A 65 -3.29 3.98 -11.27
CA ASN A 65 -4.02 4.68 -12.32
C ASN A 65 -4.58 3.70 -13.36
N HIS A 66 -3.84 2.69 -13.77
CA HIS A 66 -4.33 1.72 -14.76
C HIS A 66 -5.52 0.87 -14.26
N ILE A 67 -5.83 0.88 -12.95
CA ILE A 67 -7.04 0.26 -12.37
C ILE A 67 -8.20 1.26 -12.37
N ILE A 68 -7.95 2.50 -11.89
CA ILE A 68 -8.92 3.59 -11.86
C ILE A 68 -8.27 4.83 -12.48
N ASN A 69 -8.44 4.96 -13.79
CA ASN A 69 -7.89 6.08 -14.56
C ASN A 69 -8.80 7.32 -14.49
N GLU A 70 -8.40 8.38 -15.17
CA GLU A 70 -9.13 9.64 -15.22
C GLU A 70 -10.56 9.49 -15.75
N ASP A 71 -10.76 8.70 -16.80
CA ASP A 71 -12.08 8.48 -17.43
C ASP A 71 -13.06 7.83 -16.45
N ILE A 72 -12.58 6.87 -15.65
CA ILE A 72 -13.38 6.22 -14.61
C ILE A 72 -13.62 7.18 -13.44
N LEU A 73 -12.55 7.87 -13.00
CA LEU A 73 -12.56 8.69 -11.81
C LEU A 73 -13.53 9.88 -11.89
N TYR A 74 -13.69 10.46 -13.07
CA TYR A 74 -14.54 11.63 -13.30
C TYR A 74 -15.87 11.34 -14.01
N LYS A 75 -16.17 10.06 -14.25
CA LYS A 75 -17.48 9.66 -14.77
C LYS A 75 -18.57 9.90 -13.73
N ASN A 76 -19.66 10.52 -14.16
CA ASN A 76 -20.79 10.80 -13.29
C ASN A 76 -21.45 9.52 -12.79
N ASP A 77 -21.87 9.55 -11.53
CA ASP A 77 -22.57 8.44 -10.83
C ASP A 77 -21.81 7.10 -10.87
N GLU A 78 -20.47 7.14 -11.00
CA GLU A 78 -19.66 5.94 -10.95
C GLU A 78 -19.44 5.48 -9.51
N TYR A 79 -19.45 4.18 -9.34
CA TYR A 79 -19.18 3.50 -8.08
C TYR A 79 -18.03 2.52 -8.25
N ILE A 80 -17.15 2.47 -7.28
CA ILE A 80 -16.16 1.41 -7.16
C ILE A 80 -16.62 0.35 -6.16
N ASN A 81 -16.38 -0.91 -6.49
CA ASN A 81 -16.70 -2.04 -5.62
C ASN A 81 -15.43 -2.51 -4.92
N LEU A 82 -15.47 -2.53 -3.60
CA LEU A 82 -14.37 -2.96 -2.73
C LEU A 82 -14.75 -4.26 -2.04
N ASP A 83 -13.99 -5.31 -2.28
CA ASP A 83 -14.12 -6.60 -1.60
C ASP A 83 -13.11 -6.64 -0.45
N ILE A 84 -13.58 -6.34 0.76
CA ILE A 84 -12.81 -6.25 2.00
C ILE A 84 -13.01 -7.56 2.76
N LYS A 85 -11.93 -8.29 3.07
CA LYS A 85 -12.00 -9.64 3.66
C LYS A 85 -12.76 -9.69 5.00
N GLY A 86 -12.61 -8.67 5.85
CA GLY A 86 -13.30 -8.55 7.14
C GLY A 86 -14.78 -8.17 7.02
N GLU A 87 -15.28 -7.79 5.85
CA GLU A 87 -16.66 -7.39 5.61
C GLU A 87 -17.47 -8.50 4.93
N LYS A 88 -18.75 -8.65 5.32
CA LYS A 88 -19.64 -9.67 4.72
C LYS A 88 -20.08 -9.31 3.31
N ASN A 89 -20.16 -8.03 3.01
CA ASN A 89 -20.70 -7.50 1.75
C ASN A 89 -19.66 -6.65 1.03
N VAL A 90 -19.71 -6.67 -0.30
CA VAL A 90 -18.93 -5.75 -1.13
C VAL A 90 -19.33 -4.31 -0.81
N LYS A 91 -18.37 -3.49 -0.42
CA LYS A 91 -18.58 -2.07 -0.15
C LYS A 91 -18.57 -1.28 -1.45
N LYS A 92 -19.51 -0.36 -1.59
CA LYS A 92 -19.60 0.54 -2.75
C LYS A 92 -19.23 1.94 -2.34
N ILE A 93 -18.26 2.53 -3.03
CA ILE A 93 -17.83 3.92 -2.84
C ILE A 93 -18.29 4.75 -4.04
N ASN A 94 -19.12 5.76 -3.77
CA ASN A 94 -19.54 6.73 -4.79
C ASN A 94 -18.40 7.72 -5.05
N LEU A 95 -18.07 7.95 -6.32
CA LEU A 95 -16.97 8.85 -6.70
C LEU A 95 -17.36 10.32 -6.77
N ASN A 96 -18.64 10.67 -6.62
CA ASN A 96 -19.09 12.05 -6.69
C ASN A 96 -18.70 12.87 -5.47
N ASN A 97 -18.47 14.17 -5.65
CA ASN A 97 -18.30 15.18 -4.60
C ASN A 97 -17.22 14.85 -3.56
N ARG A 98 -16.07 14.29 -4.00
CA ARG A 98 -14.91 14.03 -3.13
C ARG A 98 -13.61 14.48 -3.78
N LEU A 99 -12.57 14.68 -2.98
CA LEU A 99 -11.24 14.95 -3.48
C LEU A 99 -10.72 13.70 -4.21
N LYS A 100 -10.18 13.95 -5.40
CA LYS A 100 -9.66 12.90 -6.27
C LYS A 100 -8.38 13.38 -6.92
N TYR A 101 -7.40 12.51 -7.03
CA TYR A 101 -6.15 12.74 -7.73
C TYR A 101 -5.77 11.49 -8.51
N THR A 102 -5.29 11.65 -9.71
CA THR A 102 -4.71 10.56 -10.51
C THR A 102 -3.53 11.07 -11.32
N ASN A 103 -2.54 10.22 -11.51
CA ASN A 103 -1.34 10.52 -12.28
C ASN A 103 -0.90 9.27 -13.04
N GLU A 104 -0.95 9.34 -14.37
CA GLU A 104 -0.59 8.24 -15.26
C GLU A 104 0.92 7.93 -15.22
N ASN A 105 1.78 8.96 -15.15
CA ASN A 105 3.24 8.79 -15.14
C ASN A 105 3.75 8.07 -13.90
N HIS A 106 3.09 8.26 -12.75
CA HIS A 106 3.39 7.58 -11.50
C HIS A 106 2.47 6.40 -11.21
N ASP A 107 1.54 6.12 -12.15
CA ASP A 107 0.55 5.06 -12.06
C ASP A 107 -0.16 5.02 -10.69
N VAL A 108 -0.65 6.17 -10.22
CA VAL A 108 -1.31 6.30 -8.91
C VAL A 108 -2.65 7.01 -9.02
N THR A 109 -3.63 6.52 -8.28
CA THR A 109 -4.94 7.17 -8.05
C THR A 109 -5.24 7.21 -6.56
N ILE A 110 -5.64 8.38 -6.09
CA ILE A 110 -5.98 8.68 -4.69
C ILE A 110 -7.41 9.23 -4.63
N ILE A 111 -8.23 8.69 -3.74
CA ILE A 111 -9.63 9.06 -3.60
C ILE A 111 -9.92 9.30 -2.12
N GLU A 112 -10.49 10.45 -1.79
CA GLU A 112 -10.94 10.77 -0.43
C GLU A 112 -11.95 9.73 0.09
N ILE A 113 -11.80 9.32 1.33
CA ILE A 113 -12.78 8.51 2.07
C ILE A 113 -13.49 9.42 3.06
N LYS A 114 -14.83 9.42 2.99
CA LYS A 114 -15.69 10.23 3.83
C LYS A 114 -16.28 9.42 4.99
N GLU A 115 -16.82 10.11 6.00
CA GLU A 115 -17.46 9.45 7.16
C GLU A 115 -18.61 8.53 6.76
N GLU A 116 -19.38 8.92 5.73
CA GLU A 116 -20.50 8.13 5.20
C GLU A 116 -20.07 6.77 4.60
N ASP A 117 -18.80 6.62 4.25
CA ASP A 117 -18.25 5.35 3.74
C ASP A 117 -18.08 4.32 4.86
N ASN A 118 -18.15 4.74 6.14
CA ASN A 118 -18.00 3.88 7.32
C ASN A 118 -16.72 3.00 7.29
N ILE A 119 -15.58 3.61 6.91
CA ILE A 119 -14.25 3.00 6.98
C ILE A 119 -13.58 3.46 8.27
N ASN A 120 -13.17 2.52 9.11
CA ASN A 120 -12.59 2.80 10.43
C ASN A 120 -11.11 2.42 10.55
N HIS A 121 -10.59 1.67 9.59
CA HIS A 121 -9.22 1.15 9.61
C HIS A 121 -8.40 1.76 8.51
N TYR A 122 -7.27 2.36 8.87
CA TYR A 122 -6.36 3.05 7.94
C TYR A 122 -4.93 2.67 8.25
N LEU A 123 -4.16 2.39 7.21
CA LEU A 123 -2.72 2.24 7.28
C LEU A 123 -2.06 3.60 7.54
N LYS A 124 -0.86 3.57 8.09
CA LYS A 124 -0.02 4.75 8.29
C LYS A 124 1.13 4.76 7.30
N LEU A 125 1.43 5.91 6.76
CA LEU A 125 2.68 6.11 6.01
C LEU A 125 3.88 6.07 6.96
N ASP A 126 5.04 5.66 6.46
CA ASP A 126 6.27 5.75 7.23
C ASP A 126 6.65 7.22 7.42
N ASP A 127 6.77 7.65 8.70
CA ASP A 127 7.13 9.03 9.05
C ASP A 127 8.50 9.44 8.48
N LYS A 128 9.41 8.46 8.28
CA LYS A 128 10.71 8.74 7.67
C LYS A 128 10.55 9.19 6.22
N ILE A 129 9.72 8.50 5.42
CA ILE A 129 9.41 8.91 4.05
C ILE A 129 8.80 10.31 4.03
N ILE A 130 7.81 10.56 4.89
CA ILE A 130 7.17 11.88 4.97
C ILE A 130 8.20 12.96 5.30
N ASN A 131 9.07 12.72 6.29
CA ASN A 131 10.11 13.68 6.68
C ASN A 131 11.16 13.87 5.59
N ASP A 132 11.57 12.83 4.89
CA ASP A 132 12.55 12.89 3.80
C ASP A 132 11.99 13.68 2.61
N ILE A 133 10.70 13.51 2.28
CA ILE A 133 10.01 14.30 1.27
C ILE A 133 9.95 15.78 1.65
N LEU A 134 9.55 16.08 2.90
CA LEU A 134 9.38 17.45 3.38
C LEU A 134 10.71 18.21 3.52
N ASN A 135 11.79 17.52 3.85
CA ASN A 135 13.11 18.12 4.07
C ASN A 135 14.05 18.02 2.86
N ASP A 136 13.55 17.49 1.73
CA ASP A 136 14.35 17.22 0.52
C ASP A 136 15.63 16.40 0.81
N SER A 137 15.58 15.56 1.83
CA SER A 137 16.69 14.71 2.23
C SER A 137 16.76 13.45 1.36
N ASN A 138 17.98 13.02 1.02
CA ASN A 138 18.23 11.89 0.10
C ASN A 138 18.67 10.64 0.87
N GLU A 139 18.05 10.37 2.03
CA GLU A 139 18.40 9.22 2.88
C GLU A 139 17.73 7.90 2.45
N ASN A 140 17.32 7.78 1.19
CA ASN A 140 16.62 6.60 0.65
C ASN A 140 17.39 5.28 0.88
N LYS A 141 18.72 5.33 1.03
CA LYS A 141 19.56 4.17 1.36
C LYS A 141 19.18 3.46 2.67
N TYR A 142 18.42 4.14 3.54
CA TYR A 142 17.90 3.51 4.76
C TYR A 142 17.04 2.28 4.49
N TYR A 143 16.32 2.25 3.38
CA TYR A 143 15.39 1.15 3.04
C TYR A 143 16.08 -0.02 2.33
N LEU A 144 17.30 0.15 1.82
CA LEU A 144 18.04 -0.90 1.13
C LEU A 144 18.23 -2.12 2.06
N ASP A 145 18.08 -3.32 1.53
CA ASP A 145 18.16 -4.60 2.25
C ASP A 145 17.16 -4.78 3.42
N LYS A 146 16.22 -3.86 3.58
CA LYS A 146 15.16 -4.05 4.58
C LYS A 146 14.18 -5.13 4.15
N THR A 147 13.81 -5.96 5.12
CA THR A 147 12.70 -6.90 4.94
C THR A 147 11.40 -6.13 4.77
N VAL A 148 10.70 -6.43 3.70
CA VAL A 148 9.39 -5.87 3.37
C VAL A 148 8.39 -6.99 3.11
N TYR A 149 7.11 -6.66 3.18
CA TYR A 149 6.04 -7.53 2.73
C TYR A 149 5.00 -6.73 1.95
N ILE A 150 4.30 -7.43 1.07
CA ILE A 150 3.19 -6.92 0.26
C ILE A 150 1.94 -7.70 0.64
N ILE A 151 0.84 -6.99 0.88
CA ILE A 151 -0.49 -7.59 0.96
C ILE A 151 -1.19 -7.31 -0.38
N GLN A 152 -1.67 -8.34 -1.05
CA GLN A 152 -2.09 -8.26 -2.45
C GLN A 152 -3.19 -9.27 -2.77
N TYR A 153 -3.82 -9.10 -3.95
CA TYR A 153 -4.79 -10.03 -4.51
C TYR A 153 -4.31 -10.64 -5.85
N PRO A 154 -3.19 -11.37 -5.88
CA PRO A 154 -2.73 -12.03 -7.09
C PRO A 154 -3.78 -13.05 -7.53
N GLU A 155 -4.18 -13.00 -8.82
CA GLU A 155 -5.24 -13.86 -9.37
C GLU A 155 -6.57 -13.80 -8.60
N GLY A 156 -6.77 -12.74 -7.82
CA GLY A 156 -7.98 -12.47 -7.05
C GLY A 156 -8.02 -13.06 -5.64
N GLU A 157 -6.95 -13.74 -5.20
CA GLU A 157 -6.85 -14.35 -3.87
C GLU A 157 -6.00 -13.47 -2.92
N LEU A 158 -6.52 -13.21 -1.72
CA LEU A 158 -5.81 -12.42 -0.71
C LEU A 158 -4.59 -13.18 -0.21
N SER A 159 -3.42 -12.57 -0.36
CA SER A 159 -2.15 -13.18 0.01
C SER A 159 -1.14 -12.17 0.53
N VAL A 160 -0.09 -12.65 1.18
CA VAL A 160 1.07 -11.88 1.60
C VAL A 160 2.35 -12.50 1.01
N SER A 161 3.22 -11.63 0.50
CA SER A 161 4.55 -12.03 0.01
C SER A 161 5.63 -11.24 0.72
N PHE A 162 6.71 -11.92 1.09
CA PHE A 162 7.86 -11.34 1.78
C PHE A 162 9.05 -11.22 0.84
N GLY A 163 9.84 -10.16 1.03
CA GLY A 163 11.03 -9.91 0.26
C GLY A 163 11.94 -8.89 0.94
N VAL A 164 12.86 -8.33 0.16
CA VAL A 164 13.75 -7.25 0.57
C VAL A 164 13.73 -6.15 -0.48
N ILE A 165 14.06 -4.92 -0.10
CA ILE A 165 14.36 -3.85 -1.04
C ILE A 165 15.73 -4.13 -1.65
N GLU A 166 15.78 -4.38 -2.95
CA GLU A 166 17.00 -4.74 -3.66
C GLU A 166 17.75 -3.52 -4.18
N LYS A 167 17.01 -2.51 -4.67
CA LYS A 167 17.56 -1.33 -5.30
C LYS A 167 16.66 -0.13 -5.11
N ILE A 168 17.28 1.04 -4.91
CA ILE A 168 16.61 2.34 -4.91
C ILE A 168 17.27 3.15 -6.02
N PHE A 169 16.47 3.81 -6.85
CA PHE A 169 16.97 4.62 -7.96
C PHE A 169 17.32 6.03 -7.47
N GLU A 170 18.54 6.48 -7.77
CA GLU A 170 19.01 7.82 -7.37
C GLU A 170 18.39 8.92 -8.24
N ASP A 171 18.13 8.62 -9.50
CA ASP A 171 17.55 9.52 -10.53
C ASP A 171 16.01 9.56 -10.48
N LYS A 172 15.39 8.55 -9.85
CA LYS A 172 13.95 8.44 -9.67
C LYS A 172 13.64 8.35 -8.18
N LYS A 173 13.55 9.49 -7.54
CA LYS A 173 13.52 9.68 -6.08
C LYS A 173 12.58 8.74 -5.31
N TYR A 174 11.55 8.19 -5.97
CA TYR A 174 10.50 7.39 -5.34
C TYR A 174 10.38 5.97 -5.89
N ASP A 175 11.26 5.59 -6.84
CA ASP A 175 11.22 4.27 -7.44
C ASP A 175 12.22 3.34 -6.76
N PHE A 176 11.80 2.10 -6.50
CA PHE A 176 12.65 1.06 -5.97
C PHE A 176 12.26 -0.33 -6.50
N ILE A 177 13.20 -1.27 -6.40
CA ILE A 177 12.98 -2.67 -6.75
C ILE A 177 12.94 -3.50 -5.47
N HIS A 178 11.96 -4.39 -5.38
CA HIS A 178 11.80 -5.35 -4.30
C HIS A 178 11.77 -6.80 -4.79
N LYS A 179 12.08 -7.74 -3.91
CA LYS A 179 12.07 -9.20 -4.17
C LYS A 179 10.81 -9.92 -3.65
N CYS A 180 9.73 -9.20 -3.38
CA CYS A 180 8.45 -9.86 -3.11
C CYS A 180 7.90 -10.49 -4.40
N SER A 181 7.31 -11.67 -4.28
CA SER A 181 6.62 -12.33 -5.39
C SER A 181 5.29 -11.66 -5.67
N THR A 182 5.02 -11.32 -6.92
CA THR A 182 3.78 -10.68 -7.36
C THR A 182 3.22 -11.35 -8.60
N ASN A 183 1.93 -11.23 -8.85
CA ASN A 183 1.28 -11.71 -10.06
C ASN A 183 0.14 -10.74 -10.45
N LYS A 184 -0.54 -11.01 -11.57
CA LYS A 184 -1.69 -10.24 -12.05
C LYS A 184 -2.74 -10.05 -10.94
N GLY A 185 -3.15 -8.80 -10.71
CA GLY A 185 -4.05 -8.42 -9.61
C GLY A 185 -3.33 -7.83 -8.39
N ALA A 186 -1.99 -7.92 -8.31
CA ALA A 186 -1.19 -7.26 -7.28
C ALA A 186 -1.07 -5.74 -7.48
N SER A 187 -1.38 -5.21 -8.63
CA SER A 187 -1.37 -3.76 -8.92
C SER A 187 -2.14 -2.97 -7.88
N GLY A 188 -1.55 -1.91 -7.33
CA GLY A 188 -2.12 -1.06 -6.29
C GLY A 188 -1.91 -1.59 -4.86
N SER A 189 -1.11 -2.62 -4.66
CA SER A 189 -0.79 -3.18 -3.34
C SER A 189 0.14 -2.28 -2.54
N PRO A 190 -0.10 -2.13 -1.22
CA PRO A 190 0.84 -1.44 -0.34
C PRO A 190 2.05 -2.31 -0.03
N ILE A 191 3.22 -1.67 0.10
CA ILE A 191 4.45 -2.29 0.57
C ILE A 191 4.73 -1.83 2.00
N PHE A 192 5.02 -2.77 2.89
CA PHE A 192 5.23 -2.53 4.30
C PHE A 192 6.67 -2.84 4.71
N ILE A 193 7.20 -2.06 5.64
CA ILE A 193 8.47 -2.36 6.29
C ILE A 193 8.24 -3.24 7.51
N ASN A 194 8.96 -4.36 7.58
CA ASN A 194 8.84 -5.32 8.67
C ASN A 194 9.18 -4.74 10.06
N LYS A 195 9.98 -3.69 10.15
CA LYS A 195 10.44 -3.13 11.44
C LYS A 195 9.33 -2.46 12.26
N PHE A 196 8.29 -1.96 11.63
CA PHE A 196 7.23 -1.15 12.25
C PHE A 196 5.82 -1.72 12.10
N PHE A 197 5.65 -2.81 11.36
CA PHE A 197 4.46 -3.66 11.16
C PHE A 197 3.13 -2.96 10.79
N ASP A 198 3.07 -1.64 10.79
CA ASP A 198 1.86 -0.87 10.51
C ASP A 198 2.10 0.30 9.53
N ARG A 199 3.31 0.41 8.96
CA ARG A 199 3.68 1.51 8.08
C ARG A 199 3.96 1.04 6.67
N ILE A 200 3.34 1.74 5.71
CA ILE A 200 3.60 1.59 4.28
C ILE A 200 4.69 2.56 3.82
N ILE A 201 5.48 2.11 2.85
CA ILE A 201 6.49 2.89 2.14
C ILE A 201 6.04 3.18 0.72
#